data_30815b4f308fac0f28ca4c3ec509f2ff
#
_entry.id   30815b4f308fac0f28ca4c3ec509f2ff
#
_cell.length_a   1.000
_cell.length_b   1.000
_cell.length_c   1.000
_cell.angle_alpha   90.00
_cell.angle_beta   90.00
_cell.angle_gamma   90.00
#
_symmetry.space_group_name_H-M   'P 1'
#
loop_
_entity.id
_entity.type
_entity.pdbx_description
1 polymer ?
#
loop_
_entity_poly.entity_id
_entity_poly.type
_entity_poly.pdbx_seq_one_letter_code
_entity_poly.pdbx_strand_id
1 'polypeptide(L)'
;MNGRIVAAHGRQFLVADGEETVECVMRGKKGGVACGDRVRYALTHPGSGVIEAVEPRDNLLYRSDEMREKLIAANVDQAVVVVAAVPLFREELLIRCLVACETADIPVLLVLNKADLPETAALDRHLAAYAALGYPVLRLSALGDVAELAGRLAGRTSVLVGGSGVGKSTLLNQLVPGAGAATGEISQALDAGRHTTTHARMFPLPGGAPGHPGYLIDSPGMQEFGLRHLDPAGLMAAFPEIRERIGQCRFYNCRHLKEPGCAVREAAEGGAMLPARYKVYQSLLGQLAG
;
A
#
# COMPACT_ATOMS: atom_id res chain seq x y z
N MET A 1 -25.10 -1.96 14.60
CA MET A 1 -24.22 -3.12 14.41
C MET A 1 -22.82 -2.62 14.07
N ASN A 2 -21.78 -3.37 14.36
CA ASN A 2 -20.41 -3.03 14.02
C ASN A 2 -19.89 -4.04 13.02
N GLY A 3 -19.11 -3.59 12.05
CA GLY A 3 -18.53 -4.47 11.03
C GLY A 3 -17.26 -3.89 10.43
N ARG A 4 -16.65 -4.65 9.53
CA ARG A 4 -15.44 -4.26 8.81
C ARG A 4 -15.68 -4.24 7.32
N ILE A 5 -15.20 -3.21 6.64
CA ILE A 5 -15.27 -3.13 5.16
C ILE A 5 -14.32 -4.14 4.55
N VAL A 6 -14.87 -5.12 3.85
CA VAL A 6 -14.07 -6.15 3.14
C VAL A 6 -14.02 -5.92 1.63
N ALA A 7 -14.89 -5.09 1.08
CA ALA A 7 -14.78 -4.63 -0.30
C ALA A 7 -15.42 -3.25 -0.47
N ALA A 8 -14.84 -2.44 -1.38
CA ALA A 8 -15.32 -1.10 -1.70
C ALA A 8 -15.46 -0.95 -3.21
N HIS A 9 -16.70 -0.78 -3.69
CA HIS A 9 -17.05 -0.70 -5.12
C HIS A 9 -17.79 0.62 -5.38
N GLY A 10 -17.05 1.71 -5.53
CA GLY A 10 -17.66 3.02 -5.76
C GLY A 10 -18.50 3.49 -4.57
N ARG A 11 -19.83 3.33 -4.63
CA ARG A 11 -20.78 3.69 -3.57
C ARG A 11 -21.33 2.49 -2.81
N GLN A 12 -20.98 1.28 -3.21
CA GLN A 12 -21.39 0.03 -2.58
C GLN A 12 -20.22 -0.55 -1.80
N PHE A 13 -20.50 -1.06 -0.61
CA PHE A 13 -19.52 -1.60 0.31
C PHE A 13 -20.01 -2.95 0.82
N LEU A 14 -19.09 -3.92 0.92
CA LEU A 14 -19.37 -5.16 1.64
C LEU A 14 -18.84 -5.01 3.06
N VAL A 15 -19.73 -5.18 4.03
CA VAL A 15 -19.44 -5.14 5.46
C VAL A 15 -19.46 -6.57 5.99
N ALA A 16 -18.36 -7.04 6.55
CA ALA A 16 -18.32 -8.30 7.28
C ALA A 16 -18.65 -8.05 8.76
N ASP A 17 -19.56 -8.87 9.31
CA ASP A 17 -19.95 -8.92 10.71
C ASP A 17 -19.96 -10.40 11.13
N GLY A 18 -18.86 -10.86 11.73
CA GLY A 18 -18.62 -12.28 11.96
C GLY A 18 -18.49 -13.06 10.65
N GLU A 19 -19.33 -14.07 10.45
CA GLU A 19 -19.38 -14.90 9.24
C GLU A 19 -20.30 -14.32 8.15
N GLU A 20 -21.13 -13.34 8.51
CA GLU A 20 -22.08 -12.72 7.58
C GLU A 20 -21.45 -11.56 6.82
N THR A 21 -21.93 -11.35 5.61
CA THR A 21 -21.56 -10.20 4.77
C THR A 21 -22.81 -9.46 4.36
N VAL A 22 -22.82 -8.15 4.58
CA VAL A 22 -23.96 -7.25 4.29
C VAL A 22 -23.56 -6.24 3.24
N GLU A 23 -24.39 -6.09 2.20
CA GLU A 23 -24.22 -5.01 1.23
C GLU A 23 -24.70 -3.69 1.81
N CYS A 24 -23.82 -2.71 1.87
CA CYS A 24 -24.12 -1.42 2.47
C CYS A 24 -23.83 -0.27 1.50
N VAL A 25 -24.57 0.82 1.69
CA VAL A 25 -24.31 2.12 1.10
C VAL A 25 -24.00 3.13 2.19
N MET A 26 -23.27 4.19 1.87
CA MET A 26 -22.99 5.25 2.83
C MET A 26 -24.20 6.18 3.01
N ARG A 27 -24.52 6.55 4.24
CA ARG A 27 -25.58 7.54 4.55
C ARG A 27 -25.07 8.95 4.24
N GLY A 28 -25.54 9.53 3.15
CA GLY A 28 -25.16 10.89 2.74
C GLY A 28 -23.85 10.96 1.95
N LYS A 29 -23.33 12.20 1.79
CA LYS A 29 -22.11 12.49 0.99
C LYS A 29 -20.82 12.51 1.83
N LYS A 30 -20.84 12.10 3.08
CA LYS A 30 -19.70 12.27 4.00
C LYS A 30 -18.68 11.15 3.84
N GLY A 31 -17.46 11.53 3.49
CA GLY A 31 -16.21 10.84 3.72
C GLY A 31 -16.00 9.56 2.89
N GLY A 32 -14.81 9.39 2.37
CA GLY A 32 -14.42 8.15 1.71
C GLY A 32 -14.38 6.97 2.69
N VAL A 33 -14.88 5.81 2.27
CA VAL A 33 -14.79 4.55 2.97
C VAL A 33 -13.72 3.71 2.28
N ALA A 34 -12.78 3.16 3.05
CA ALA A 34 -11.70 2.31 2.57
C ALA A 34 -11.93 0.84 2.94
N CYS A 35 -11.37 -0.06 2.16
CA CYS A 35 -11.24 -1.45 2.57
C CYS A 35 -10.43 -1.53 3.86
N GLY A 36 -10.92 -2.27 4.86
CA GLY A 36 -10.31 -2.34 6.19
C GLY A 36 -10.92 -1.41 7.24
N ASP A 37 -11.76 -0.44 6.84
CA ASP A 37 -12.46 0.42 7.80
C ASP A 37 -13.35 -0.37 8.77
N ARG A 38 -13.32 0.03 10.02
CA ARG A 38 -14.30 -0.37 11.03
C ARG A 38 -15.48 0.58 10.94
N VAL A 39 -16.70 0.05 10.83
CA VAL A 39 -17.90 0.85 10.60
C VAL A 39 -19.02 0.47 11.53
N ARG A 40 -19.86 1.45 11.87
CA ARG A 40 -21.18 1.25 12.44
C ARG A 40 -22.21 1.31 11.33
N TYR A 41 -23.07 0.30 11.25
CA TYR A 41 -24.09 0.20 10.22
C TYR A 41 -25.43 -0.26 10.78
N ALA A 42 -26.51 0.02 10.06
CA ALA A 42 -27.86 -0.45 10.36
C ALA A 42 -28.42 -1.24 9.16
N LEU A 43 -29.08 -2.35 9.45
CA LEU A 43 -29.80 -3.11 8.42
C LEU A 43 -31.04 -2.33 7.96
N THR A 44 -31.27 -2.34 6.66
CA THR A 44 -32.49 -1.81 6.04
C THR A 44 -33.41 -2.94 5.58
N HIS A 45 -32.83 -4.03 5.09
CA HIS A 45 -33.48 -5.26 4.67
C HIS A 45 -32.53 -6.44 4.95
N PRO A 46 -33.00 -7.69 4.88
CA PRO A 46 -32.11 -8.85 4.94
C PRO A 46 -30.99 -8.76 3.90
N GLY A 47 -29.73 -8.83 4.34
CA GLY A 47 -28.55 -8.73 3.48
C GLY A 47 -28.17 -7.31 3.02
N SER A 48 -28.92 -6.27 3.36
CA SER A 48 -28.67 -4.88 2.94
C SER A 48 -28.68 -3.92 4.11
N GLY A 49 -27.83 -2.90 4.07
CA GLY A 49 -27.70 -1.94 5.16
C GLY A 49 -27.17 -0.58 4.74
N VAL A 50 -27.06 0.30 5.73
CA VAL A 50 -26.55 1.66 5.58
C VAL A 50 -25.44 1.88 6.59
N ILE A 51 -24.27 2.31 6.11
CA ILE A 51 -23.15 2.75 6.96
C ILE A 51 -23.53 4.11 7.56
N GLU A 52 -23.57 4.16 8.87
CA GLU A 52 -23.90 5.37 9.64
C GLU A 52 -22.65 6.18 10.01
N ALA A 53 -21.55 5.47 10.34
CA ALA A 53 -20.28 6.08 10.71
C ALA A 53 -19.10 5.17 10.35
N VAL A 54 -17.97 5.79 10.02
CA VAL A 54 -16.65 5.16 10.00
C VAL A 54 -16.00 5.46 11.35
N GLU A 55 -15.54 4.41 12.02
CA GLU A 55 -14.83 4.52 13.29
C GLU A 55 -13.43 5.12 13.10
N PRO A 56 -12.81 5.69 14.14
CA PRO A 56 -11.45 6.21 14.06
C PRO A 56 -10.48 5.18 13.47
N ARG A 57 -9.69 5.62 12.51
CA ARG A 57 -8.67 4.81 11.85
C ARG A 57 -7.37 4.85 12.61
N ASP A 58 -6.68 3.71 12.70
CA ASP A 58 -5.29 3.66 13.20
C ASP A 58 -4.34 4.26 12.14
N ASN A 59 -4.59 3.93 10.87
CA ASN A 59 -3.87 4.46 9.71
C ASN A 59 -4.72 4.39 8.45
N LEU A 60 -4.28 5.10 7.40
CA LEU A 60 -4.95 5.11 6.10
C LEU A 60 -3.91 5.21 4.98
N LEU A 61 -3.82 4.19 4.15
CA LEU A 61 -3.05 4.25 2.92
C LEU A 61 -3.94 4.78 1.80
N TYR A 62 -3.54 5.88 1.20
CA TYR A 62 -4.24 6.47 0.06
C TYR A 62 -3.27 7.15 -0.90
N ARG A 63 -3.74 7.48 -2.07
CA ARG A 63 -3.01 8.25 -3.06
C ARG A 63 -3.84 9.44 -3.52
N SER A 64 -3.20 10.54 -3.82
CA SER A 64 -3.85 11.70 -4.40
C SER A 64 -3.13 12.17 -5.65
N ASP A 65 -3.88 12.36 -6.72
CA ASP A 65 -3.46 13.08 -7.91
C ASP A 65 -4.08 14.50 -7.91
N GLU A 66 -3.96 15.24 -9.00
CA GLU A 66 -4.46 16.62 -9.09
C GLU A 66 -5.96 16.76 -8.88
N MET A 67 -6.71 15.72 -9.15
CA MET A 67 -8.18 15.78 -9.24
C MET A 67 -8.88 14.88 -8.23
N ARG A 68 -8.21 13.85 -7.67
CA ARG A 68 -8.87 12.81 -6.87
C ARG A 68 -7.97 12.21 -5.82
N GLU A 69 -8.56 11.98 -4.66
CA GLU A 69 -8.04 11.08 -3.66
C GLU A 69 -8.63 9.68 -3.87
N LYS A 70 -7.80 8.67 -3.85
CA LYS A 70 -8.20 7.28 -3.88
C LYS A 70 -7.72 6.55 -2.64
N LEU A 71 -8.66 6.20 -1.78
CA LEU A 71 -8.39 5.38 -0.61
C LEU A 71 -8.02 3.96 -1.06
N ILE A 72 -7.00 3.38 -0.46
CA ILE A 72 -6.48 2.05 -0.79
C ILE A 72 -6.87 1.08 0.32
N ALA A 73 -6.40 1.31 1.55
CA ALA A 73 -6.67 0.46 2.69
C ALA A 73 -6.59 1.25 4.00
N ALA A 74 -7.36 0.85 5.01
CA ALA A 74 -7.33 1.42 6.34
C ALA A 74 -7.06 0.33 7.40
N ASN A 75 -6.53 0.74 8.55
CA ASN A 75 -6.29 -0.13 9.70
C ASN A 75 -5.45 -1.37 9.31
N VAL A 76 -4.33 -1.12 8.63
CA VAL A 76 -3.39 -2.15 8.18
C VAL A 76 -2.17 -2.22 9.11
N ASP A 77 -1.69 -3.43 9.38
CA ASP A 77 -0.51 -3.66 10.22
C ASP A 77 0.79 -3.56 9.41
N GLN A 78 0.72 -3.80 8.08
CA GLN A 78 1.86 -3.70 7.18
C GLN A 78 1.46 -3.55 5.72
N ALA A 79 2.34 -2.96 4.91
CA ALA A 79 2.25 -2.94 3.46
C ALA A 79 3.26 -3.94 2.86
N VAL A 80 2.78 -4.83 2.00
CA VAL A 80 3.60 -5.75 1.22
C VAL A 80 3.81 -5.11 -0.15
N VAL A 81 4.97 -4.51 -0.36
CA VAL A 81 5.31 -3.84 -1.61
C VAL A 81 6.03 -4.82 -2.54
N VAL A 82 5.30 -5.29 -3.56
CA VAL A 82 5.82 -6.27 -4.51
C VAL A 82 6.52 -5.59 -5.66
N VAL A 83 7.76 -5.99 -5.90
CA VAL A 83 8.59 -5.55 -7.00
C VAL A 83 9.10 -6.77 -7.79
N ALA A 84 9.45 -6.56 -9.05
CA ALA A 84 10.06 -7.57 -9.90
C ALA A 84 10.97 -6.91 -10.93
N ALA A 85 11.94 -7.65 -11.45
CA ALA A 85 12.80 -7.17 -12.54
C ALA A 85 12.04 -7.11 -13.87
N VAL A 86 11.04 -8.00 -14.04
CA VAL A 86 10.20 -8.10 -15.25
C VAL A 86 8.72 -8.03 -14.84
N PRO A 87 7.92 -7.12 -15.39
CA PRO A 87 8.28 -6.02 -16.31
C PRO A 87 9.27 -5.04 -15.69
N LEU A 88 9.79 -4.11 -16.47
CA LEU A 88 10.84 -3.18 -16.04
C LEU A 88 10.56 -2.60 -14.64
N PHE A 89 11.54 -2.76 -13.74
CA PHE A 89 11.49 -2.20 -12.40
C PHE A 89 11.41 -0.68 -12.45
N ARG A 90 10.43 -0.12 -11.73
CA ARG A 90 10.19 1.32 -11.64
C ARG A 90 10.53 1.81 -10.25
N GLU A 91 11.77 2.24 -10.06
CA GLU A 91 12.27 2.66 -8.75
C GLU A 91 11.50 3.87 -8.19
N GLU A 92 11.11 4.81 -9.04
CA GLU A 92 10.28 5.94 -8.62
C GLU A 92 8.95 5.49 -8.00
N LEU A 93 8.30 4.48 -8.58
CA LEU A 93 7.05 3.93 -8.03
C LEU A 93 7.29 3.29 -6.65
N LEU A 94 8.38 2.54 -6.50
CA LEU A 94 8.78 1.99 -5.19
C LEU A 94 8.96 3.10 -4.18
N ILE A 95 9.76 4.13 -4.48
CA ILE A 95 10.04 5.24 -3.56
C ILE A 95 8.74 5.95 -3.16
N ARG A 96 7.83 6.23 -4.09
CA ARG A 96 6.55 6.86 -3.81
C ARG A 96 5.67 5.98 -2.91
N CYS A 97 5.66 4.66 -3.11
CA CYS A 97 4.96 3.72 -2.21
C CYS A 97 5.54 3.75 -0.80
N LEU A 98 6.89 3.78 -0.68
CA LEU A 98 7.56 3.86 0.63
C LEU A 98 7.22 5.16 1.34
N VAL A 99 7.26 6.31 0.65
CA VAL A 99 6.87 7.61 1.21
C VAL A 99 5.42 7.58 1.71
N ALA A 100 4.49 7.00 0.96
CA ALA A 100 3.10 6.88 1.40
C ALA A 100 2.96 6.02 2.66
N CYS A 101 3.71 4.93 2.77
CA CYS A 101 3.68 4.06 3.94
C CYS A 101 4.32 4.75 5.15
N GLU A 102 5.47 5.41 4.99
CA GLU A 102 6.13 6.18 6.06
C GLU A 102 5.22 7.28 6.61
N THR A 103 4.53 8.03 5.74
CA THR A 103 3.62 9.10 6.16
C THR A 103 2.35 8.60 6.85
N ALA A 104 2.00 7.34 6.63
CA ALA A 104 0.85 6.68 7.24
C ALA A 104 1.23 5.81 8.45
N ASP A 105 2.49 5.81 8.88
CA ASP A 105 3.05 4.93 9.93
C ASP A 105 2.78 3.45 9.68
N ILE A 106 2.84 3.02 8.41
CA ILE A 106 2.60 1.64 8.00
C ILE A 106 3.94 0.95 7.75
N PRO A 107 4.32 -0.07 8.54
CA PRO A 107 5.52 -0.88 8.29
C PRO A 107 5.51 -1.51 6.91
N VAL A 108 6.67 -1.56 6.26
CA VAL A 108 6.80 -2.11 4.90
C VAL A 108 7.58 -3.41 4.90
N LEU A 109 7.07 -4.40 4.16
CA LEU A 109 7.81 -5.58 3.71
C LEU A 109 7.98 -5.50 2.20
N LEU A 110 9.22 -5.38 1.72
CA LEU A 110 9.53 -5.48 0.30
C LEU A 110 9.53 -6.95 -0.12
N VAL A 111 8.80 -7.29 -1.18
CA VAL A 111 8.81 -8.63 -1.76
C VAL A 111 9.39 -8.55 -3.18
N LEU A 112 10.60 -9.08 -3.34
CA LEU A 112 11.22 -9.28 -4.64
C LEU A 112 10.70 -10.58 -5.23
N ASN A 113 9.70 -10.45 -6.11
CA ASN A 113 9.06 -11.58 -6.77
C ASN A 113 9.78 -11.96 -8.08
N LYS A 114 9.42 -13.11 -8.62
CA LYS A 114 10.01 -13.73 -9.82
C LYS A 114 11.49 -14.04 -9.64
N ALA A 115 11.86 -14.54 -8.46
CA ALA A 115 13.23 -14.91 -8.12
C ALA A 115 13.78 -16.06 -8.96
N ASP A 116 12.93 -16.76 -9.69
CA ASP A 116 13.25 -17.78 -10.70
C ASP A 116 13.87 -17.17 -11.97
N LEU A 117 13.70 -15.86 -12.22
CA LEU A 117 14.25 -15.20 -13.40
C LEU A 117 15.68 -14.70 -13.15
N PRO A 118 16.61 -14.88 -14.12
CA PRO A 118 18.00 -14.45 -13.98
C PRO A 118 18.16 -12.92 -13.82
N GLU A 119 17.26 -12.12 -14.40
CA GLU A 119 17.23 -10.66 -14.30
C GLU A 119 17.04 -10.17 -12.86
N THR A 120 16.47 -11.00 -12.00
CA THR A 120 16.20 -10.66 -10.60
C THR A 120 17.48 -10.45 -9.79
N ALA A 121 18.60 -11.10 -10.14
CA ALA A 121 19.85 -10.98 -9.39
C ALA A 121 20.43 -9.55 -9.34
N ALA A 122 20.23 -8.75 -10.39
CA ALA A 122 20.67 -7.36 -10.40
C ALA A 122 19.79 -6.49 -9.50
N LEU A 123 18.47 -6.70 -9.53
CA LEU A 123 17.52 -5.98 -8.69
C LEU A 123 17.68 -6.37 -7.21
N ASP A 124 17.97 -7.61 -6.90
CA ASP A 124 18.25 -8.10 -5.54
C ASP A 124 19.41 -7.31 -4.89
N ARG A 125 20.53 -7.18 -5.61
CA ARG A 125 21.68 -6.37 -5.16
C ARG A 125 21.30 -4.89 -4.98
N HIS A 126 20.46 -4.36 -5.85
CA HIS A 126 19.99 -2.98 -5.75
C HIS A 126 19.10 -2.77 -4.50
N LEU A 127 18.22 -3.72 -4.20
CA LEU A 127 17.35 -3.66 -3.03
C LEU A 127 18.08 -3.81 -1.69
N ALA A 128 19.33 -4.29 -1.68
CA ALA A 128 20.16 -4.29 -0.47
C ALA A 128 20.33 -2.91 0.16
N ALA A 129 20.35 -1.83 -0.67
CA ALA A 129 20.39 -0.46 -0.17
C ALA A 129 19.09 -0.07 0.55
N TYR A 130 17.94 -0.59 0.13
CA TYR A 130 16.66 -0.39 0.81
C TYR A 130 16.59 -1.20 2.12
N ALA A 131 17.15 -2.40 2.14
CA ALA A 131 17.29 -3.18 3.37
C ALA A 131 18.14 -2.43 4.42
N ALA A 132 19.20 -1.77 4.01
CA ALA A 132 20.04 -0.93 4.88
C ALA A 132 19.29 0.29 5.44
N LEU A 133 18.23 0.76 4.77
CA LEU A 133 17.34 1.82 5.27
C LEU A 133 16.26 1.31 6.25
N GLY A 134 16.26 0.01 6.56
CA GLY A 134 15.32 -0.59 7.49
C GLY A 134 14.10 -1.23 6.83
N TYR A 135 14.02 -1.33 5.50
CA TYR A 135 12.95 -2.04 4.80
C TYR A 135 13.31 -3.52 4.59
N PRO A 136 12.70 -4.46 5.34
CA PRO A 136 12.97 -5.89 5.15
C PRO A 136 12.67 -6.31 3.71
N VAL A 137 13.56 -7.11 3.12
CA VAL A 137 13.40 -7.65 1.76
C VAL A 137 13.22 -9.16 1.84
N LEU A 138 12.13 -9.66 1.28
CA LEU A 138 11.88 -11.08 1.09
C LEU A 138 11.98 -11.41 -0.40
N ARG A 139 12.84 -12.36 -0.75
CA ARG A 139 12.99 -12.86 -2.12
C ARG A 139 12.22 -14.15 -2.30
N LEU A 140 11.35 -14.20 -3.30
CA LEU A 140 10.56 -15.39 -3.63
C LEU A 140 10.15 -15.43 -5.11
N SER A 141 9.63 -16.59 -5.53
CA SER A 141 8.83 -16.72 -6.76
C SER A 141 7.41 -17.09 -6.40
N ALA A 142 6.43 -16.32 -6.89
CA ALA A 142 5.01 -16.65 -6.73
C ALA A 142 4.59 -17.95 -7.43
N LEU A 143 5.47 -18.54 -8.24
CA LEU A 143 5.28 -19.87 -8.86
C LEU A 143 5.81 -21.00 -7.99
N GLY A 144 6.53 -20.69 -6.92
CA GLY A 144 7.14 -21.64 -5.99
C GLY A 144 6.55 -21.56 -4.58
N ASP A 145 7.41 -21.81 -3.58
CA ASP A 145 7.01 -21.77 -2.17
C ASP A 145 6.86 -20.34 -1.67
N VAL A 146 5.71 -20.04 -1.05
CA VAL A 146 5.37 -18.74 -0.43
C VAL A 146 5.19 -18.86 1.09
N ALA A 147 5.60 -19.98 1.71
CA ALA A 147 5.37 -20.24 3.13
C ALA A 147 6.01 -19.17 4.05
N GLU A 148 7.21 -18.68 3.70
CA GLU A 148 7.85 -17.61 4.48
C GLU A 148 7.01 -16.33 4.43
N LEU A 149 6.47 -15.96 3.27
CA LEU A 149 5.57 -14.81 3.16
C LEU A 149 4.30 -15.05 3.97
N ALA A 150 3.68 -16.23 3.84
CA ALA A 150 2.49 -16.59 4.63
C ALA A 150 2.74 -16.45 6.14
N GLY A 151 3.89 -16.90 6.64
CA GLY A 151 4.29 -16.76 8.04
C GLY A 151 4.41 -15.29 8.47
N ARG A 152 4.93 -14.41 7.60
CA ARG A 152 5.04 -12.97 7.89
C ARG A 152 3.69 -12.24 7.86
N LEU A 153 2.69 -12.81 7.21
CA LEU A 153 1.33 -12.27 7.11
C LEU A 153 0.39 -12.78 8.20
N ALA A 154 0.74 -13.89 8.85
CA ALA A 154 -0.11 -14.54 9.86
C ALA A 154 -0.50 -13.59 10.99
N GLY A 155 -1.80 -13.53 11.31
CA GLY A 155 -2.35 -12.68 12.37
C GLY A 155 -2.30 -11.17 12.09
N ARG A 156 -1.94 -10.76 10.87
CA ARG A 156 -1.82 -9.34 10.47
C ARG A 156 -2.79 -8.99 9.36
N THR A 157 -3.25 -7.75 9.36
CA THR A 157 -3.91 -7.15 8.20
C THR A 157 -2.86 -6.52 7.31
N SER A 158 -2.65 -7.10 6.13
CA SER A 158 -1.62 -6.67 5.19
C SER A 158 -2.26 -6.12 3.91
N VAL A 159 -1.71 -5.03 3.37
CA VAL A 159 -2.13 -4.54 2.05
C VAL A 159 -1.07 -4.89 1.00
N LEU A 160 -1.51 -5.49 -0.11
CA LEU A 160 -0.65 -5.86 -1.22
C LEU A 160 -0.61 -4.71 -2.24
N VAL A 161 0.55 -4.09 -2.41
CA VAL A 161 0.76 -2.97 -3.33
C VAL A 161 1.91 -3.24 -4.30
N GLY A 162 1.94 -2.54 -5.42
CA GLY A 162 3.00 -2.67 -6.41
C GLY A 162 2.51 -2.44 -7.83
N GLY A 163 3.45 -2.40 -8.78
CA GLY A 163 3.19 -2.16 -10.18
C GLY A 163 2.29 -3.21 -10.85
N SER A 164 1.84 -2.91 -12.06
CA SER A 164 1.15 -3.91 -12.88
C SER A 164 2.15 -4.99 -13.35
N GLY A 165 1.73 -6.25 -13.36
CA GLY A 165 2.53 -7.37 -13.86
C GLY A 165 3.65 -7.88 -12.95
N VAL A 166 3.84 -7.32 -11.75
CA VAL A 166 4.86 -7.78 -10.78
C VAL A 166 4.49 -9.10 -10.08
N GLY A 167 3.26 -9.60 -10.26
CA GLY A 167 2.82 -10.90 -9.75
C GLY A 167 1.93 -10.86 -8.51
N LYS A 168 1.33 -9.71 -8.16
CA LYS A 168 0.42 -9.58 -7.01
C LYS A 168 -0.73 -10.58 -7.03
N SER A 169 -1.45 -10.69 -8.13
CA SER A 169 -2.59 -11.63 -8.27
C SER A 169 -2.15 -13.09 -8.18
N THR A 170 -0.95 -13.42 -8.65
CA THR A 170 -0.38 -14.77 -8.49
C THR A 170 -0.08 -15.07 -7.03
N LEU A 171 0.55 -14.11 -6.31
CA LEU A 171 0.78 -14.23 -4.87
C LEU A 171 -0.51 -14.35 -4.08
N LEU A 172 -1.51 -13.53 -4.41
CA LEU A 172 -2.83 -13.59 -3.78
C LEU A 172 -3.45 -14.99 -3.92
N ASN A 173 -3.43 -15.56 -5.13
CA ASN A 173 -4.01 -16.88 -5.40
C ASN A 173 -3.25 -18.02 -4.70
N GLN A 174 -1.96 -17.88 -4.50
CA GLN A 174 -1.14 -18.82 -3.72
C GLN A 174 -1.46 -18.74 -2.21
N LEU A 175 -1.58 -17.53 -1.70
CA LEU A 175 -1.83 -17.28 -0.27
C LEU A 175 -3.30 -17.53 0.12
N VAL A 176 -4.23 -17.28 -0.80
CA VAL A 176 -5.68 -17.42 -0.60
C VAL A 176 -6.26 -18.22 -1.75
N PRO A 177 -6.28 -19.55 -1.66
CA PRO A 177 -6.89 -20.39 -2.71
C PRO A 177 -8.34 -19.99 -2.98
N GLY A 178 -8.67 -19.78 -4.25
CA GLY A 178 -10.02 -19.35 -4.66
C GLY A 178 -10.26 -17.84 -4.72
N ALA A 179 -9.31 -17.02 -4.30
CA ALA A 179 -9.43 -15.54 -4.38
C ALA A 179 -9.71 -15.05 -5.82
N GLY A 180 -9.11 -15.67 -6.83
CA GLY A 180 -9.30 -15.33 -8.24
C GLY A 180 -10.73 -15.61 -8.74
N ALA A 181 -11.36 -16.70 -8.31
CA ALA A 181 -12.74 -17.02 -8.63
C ALA A 181 -13.70 -16.03 -7.96
N ALA A 182 -13.47 -15.74 -6.69
CA ALA A 182 -14.28 -14.78 -5.93
C ALA A 182 -14.21 -13.34 -6.50
N THR A 183 -13.09 -12.94 -7.10
CA THR A 183 -12.99 -11.63 -7.79
C THR A 183 -13.76 -11.64 -9.12
N GLY A 184 -13.82 -12.77 -9.81
CA GLY A 184 -14.55 -12.94 -11.07
C GLY A 184 -16.06 -12.88 -10.90
N GLU A 185 -16.63 -13.56 -9.91
CA GLU A 185 -18.08 -13.61 -9.65
C GLU A 185 -18.67 -12.24 -9.29
N ILE A 186 -17.99 -11.46 -8.44
CA ILE A 186 -18.45 -10.12 -8.06
C ILE A 186 -18.28 -9.13 -9.21
N SER A 187 -17.22 -9.28 -10.04
CA SER A 187 -17.02 -8.47 -11.23
C SER A 187 -18.10 -8.70 -12.29
N GLN A 188 -18.62 -9.92 -12.40
CA GLN A 188 -19.74 -10.25 -13.29
C GLN A 188 -21.07 -9.72 -12.74
N ALA A 189 -21.29 -9.77 -11.43
CA ALA A 189 -22.50 -9.25 -10.80
C ALA A 189 -22.62 -7.71 -10.90
N LEU A 190 -21.49 -7.00 -11.08
CA LEU A 190 -21.42 -5.54 -11.14
C LEU A 190 -21.08 -4.96 -12.53
N ASP A 191 -21.25 -5.76 -13.60
CA ASP A 191 -21.12 -5.34 -15.02
C ASP A 191 -19.77 -4.68 -15.40
N ALA A 192 -18.67 -5.14 -14.80
CA ALA A 192 -17.32 -4.61 -15.04
C ALA A 192 -16.49 -5.59 -15.90
N GLY A 193 -16.71 -5.57 -17.20
CA GLY A 193 -15.86 -6.28 -18.17
C GLY A 193 -14.45 -5.69 -18.22
N ARG A 194 -13.47 -6.42 -17.71
CA ARG A 194 -12.04 -6.51 -18.04
C ARG A 194 -11.21 -6.95 -16.83
N HIS A 195 -10.24 -7.84 -17.08
CA HIS A 195 -9.31 -8.49 -16.12
C HIS A 195 -8.33 -7.55 -15.38
N THR A 196 -8.79 -6.43 -14.84
CA THR A 196 -7.96 -5.54 -14.02
C THR A 196 -8.69 -5.30 -12.71
N THR A 197 -8.11 -5.70 -11.57
CA THR A 197 -8.63 -5.38 -10.23
C THR A 197 -8.82 -3.87 -10.12
N THR A 198 -10.06 -3.39 -10.13
CA THR A 198 -10.38 -1.95 -10.09
C THR A 198 -10.65 -1.46 -8.68
N HIS A 199 -10.88 -2.38 -7.74
CA HIS A 199 -11.33 -2.09 -6.37
C HIS A 199 -10.52 -2.89 -5.34
N ALA A 200 -10.33 -2.33 -4.15
CA ALA A 200 -9.67 -3.03 -3.06
C ALA A 200 -10.60 -4.05 -2.43
N ARG A 201 -10.07 -5.24 -2.13
CA ARG A 201 -10.78 -6.32 -1.45
C ARG A 201 -9.91 -7.00 -0.41
N MET A 202 -10.53 -7.34 0.72
CA MET A 202 -9.90 -8.04 1.83
C MET A 202 -10.27 -9.52 1.80
N PHE A 203 -9.27 -10.36 2.02
CA PHE A 203 -9.41 -11.82 2.08
C PHE A 203 -8.86 -12.33 3.41
N PRO A 204 -9.55 -13.24 4.09
CA PRO A 204 -8.98 -13.93 5.24
C PRO A 204 -7.85 -14.85 4.78
N LEU A 205 -6.77 -14.90 5.54
CA LEU A 205 -5.66 -15.80 5.28
C LEU A 205 -5.93 -17.18 5.94
N PRO A 206 -5.65 -18.28 5.24
CA PRO A 206 -5.79 -19.61 5.82
C PRO A 206 -4.77 -19.83 6.94
N GLY A 207 -5.13 -20.63 7.95
CA GLY A 207 -4.19 -21.07 9.00
C GLY A 207 -3.93 -20.06 10.13
N GLY A 208 -4.67 -18.97 10.18
CA GLY A 208 -4.60 -18.03 11.31
C GLY A 208 -5.23 -18.59 12.60
N ALA A 209 -4.87 -18.00 13.74
CA ALA A 209 -5.48 -18.34 15.02
C ALA A 209 -6.99 -18.02 15.04
N PRO A 210 -7.83 -18.78 15.78
CA PRO A 210 -9.23 -18.44 15.98
C PRO A 210 -9.37 -16.99 16.50
N GLY A 211 -10.16 -16.16 15.79
CA GLY A 211 -10.35 -14.75 16.11
C GLY A 211 -9.31 -13.78 15.55
N HIS A 212 -8.18 -14.28 15.00
CA HIS A 212 -7.16 -13.48 14.31
C HIS A 212 -6.59 -14.22 13.10
N PRO A 213 -7.39 -14.44 12.04
CA PRO A 213 -6.93 -15.22 10.88
C PRO A 213 -5.81 -14.52 10.09
N GLY A 214 -5.58 -13.24 10.30
CA GLY A 214 -4.83 -12.42 9.37
C GLY A 214 -5.65 -12.11 8.11
N TYR A 215 -5.35 -11.00 7.48
CA TYR A 215 -6.10 -10.56 6.30
C TYR A 215 -5.13 -10.02 5.23
N LEU A 216 -5.44 -10.28 3.99
CA LEU A 216 -4.74 -9.71 2.85
C LEU A 216 -5.68 -8.81 2.05
N ILE A 217 -5.35 -7.53 1.94
CA ILE A 217 -6.07 -6.58 1.10
C ILE A 217 -5.37 -6.52 -0.25
N ASP A 218 -6.04 -6.99 -1.30
CA ASP A 218 -5.57 -6.78 -2.67
C ASP A 218 -5.93 -5.37 -3.12
N SER A 219 -4.95 -4.65 -3.63
CA SER A 219 -5.14 -3.32 -4.21
C SER A 219 -4.94 -3.35 -5.72
N PRO A 220 -5.65 -2.50 -6.48
CA PRO A 220 -5.40 -2.39 -7.91
C PRO A 220 -3.95 -2.14 -8.22
N GLY A 221 -3.43 -2.78 -9.29
CA GLY A 221 -2.07 -2.52 -9.78
C GLY A 221 -1.89 -1.03 -10.09
N MET A 222 -0.83 -0.43 -9.55
CA MET A 222 -0.57 0.99 -9.68
C MET A 222 0.46 1.26 -10.77
N GLN A 223 0.17 2.23 -11.63
CA GLN A 223 1.15 2.77 -12.58
C GLN A 223 1.84 4.00 -12.00
N GLU A 224 1.13 4.75 -11.16
CA GLU A 224 1.58 5.96 -10.49
C GLU A 224 1.06 6.00 -9.05
N PHE A 225 1.82 6.64 -8.18
CA PHE A 225 1.43 6.89 -6.79
C PHE A 225 1.55 8.38 -6.51
N GLY A 226 0.44 9.11 -6.63
CA GLY A 226 0.37 10.54 -6.34
C GLY A 226 0.38 10.80 -4.83
N LEU A 227 1.09 11.85 -4.42
CA LEU A 227 1.32 12.22 -3.02
C LEU A 227 1.07 13.72 -2.77
N ARG A 228 0.16 14.33 -3.52
CA ARG A 228 -0.12 15.77 -3.43
C ARG A 228 -0.76 16.23 -2.11
N HIS A 229 -1.22 15.30 -1.31
CA HIS A 229 -1.80 15.58 0.01
C HIS A 229 -0.75 15.84 1.10
N LEU A 230 0.53 15.57 0.83
CA LEU A 230 1.59 15.78 1.80
C LEU A 230 1.93 17.27 1.93
N ASP A 231 2.35 17.65 3.13
CA ASP A 231 3.04 18.91 3.33
C ASP A 231 4.58 18.71 3.21
N PRO A 232 5.35 19.77 3.05
CA PRO A 232 6.81 19.66 2.94
C PRO A 232 7.49 19.02 4.16
N ALA A 233 6.95 19.21 5.36
CA ALA A 233 7.52 18.65 6.60
C ALA A 233 7.27 17.14 6.66
N GLY A 234 6.06 16.70 6.38
CA GLY A 234 5.71 15.28 6.28
C GLY A 234 6.50 14.57 5.18
N LEU A 235 6.70 15.23 4.03
CA LEU A 235 7.55 14.69 2.97
C LEU A 235 9.00 14.49 3.41
N MET A 236 9.59 15.46 4.10
CA MET A 236 10.95 15.34 4.65
C MET A 236 11.06 14.20 5.65
N ALA A 237 10.09 14.09 6.57
CA ALA A 237 10.06 13.05 7.60
C ALA A 237 9.89 11.63 7.00
N ALA A 238 9.26 11.50 5.82
CA ALA A 238 9.04 10.23 5.14
C ALA A 238 10.30 9.64 4.45
N PHE A 239 11.39 10.37 4.44
CA PHE A 239 12.70 9.85 3.97
C PHE A 239 13.61 9.62 5.18
N PRO A 240 13.88 8.37 5.59
CA PRO A 240 14.75 8.08 6.73
C PRO A 240 16.08 8.82 6.67
N GLU A 241 16.71 8.87 5.50
CA GLU A 241 17.98 9.53 5.28
C GLU A 241 17.91 11.05 5.50
N ILE A 242 16.77 11.67 5.20
CA ILE A 242 16.52 13.10 5.44
C ILE A 242 16.18 13.31 6.92
N ARG A 243 15.28 12.49 7.46
CA ARG A 243 14.83 12.55 8.86
C ARG A 243 16.00 12.52 9.85
N GLU A 244 16.99 11.68 9.62
CA GLU A 244 18.20 11.57 10.44
C GLU A 244 19.09 12.81 10.38
N ARG A 245 18.94 13.66 9.36
CA ARG A 245 19.76 14.85 9.12
C ARG A 245 19.02 16.16 9.36
N ILE A 246 17.77 16.11 9.81
CA ILE A 246 17.01 17.29 10.20
C ILE A 246 17.76 18.01 11.35
N GLY A 247 17.96 19.32 11.19
CA GLY A 247 18.70 20.14 12.17
C GLY A 247 20.23 20.15 11.99
N GLN A 248 20.79 19.35 11.07
CA GLN A 248 22.24 19.34 10.80
C GLN A 248 22.65 20.30 9.67
N CYS A 249 21.68 20.90 8.98
CA CYS A 249 21.96 21.89 7.93
C CYS A 249 22.33 23.25 8.50
N ARG A 250 23.11 24.03 7.73
CA ARG A 250 23.47 25.41 8.11
C ARG A 250 22.25 26.31 8.37
N PHE A 251 21.12 26.07 7.66
CA PHE A 251 19.89 26.84 7.80
C PHE A 251 18.81 26.00 8.42
N TYR A 252 18.08 26.51 9.42
CA TYR A 252 17.03 25.82 10.13
C TYR A 252 15.80 25.51 9.24
N ASN A 253 15.57 26.33 8.21
CA ASN A 253 14.48 26.17 7.23
C ASN A 253 14.95 25.56 5.91
N CYS A 254 16.03 24.79 5.93
CA CYS A 254 16.58 24.14 4.75
C CYS A 254 15.55 23.20 4.10
N ARG A 255 15.35 23.38 2.83
CA ARG A 255 14.47 22.50 2.01
C ARG A 255 15.26 21.40 1.29
N HIS A 256 16.57 21.36 1.52
CA HIS A 256 17.51 20.37 0.97
C HIS A 256 17.57 20.38 -0.58
N LEU A 257 17.40 21.53 -1.21
CA LEU A 257 17.43 21.70 -2.67
C LEU A 257 18.76 22.31 -3.15
N LYS A 258 19.01 23.57 -2.77
CA LYS A 258 20.15 24.36 -3.28
C LYS A 258 20.94 25.07 -2.16
N GLU A 259 20.50 24.92 -0.94
CA GLU A 259 21.05 25.63 0.20
C GLU A 259 22.52 25.22 0.45
N PRO A 260 23.44 26.16 0.64
CA PRO A 260 24.83 25.85 0.96
C PRO A 260 24.94 25.28 2.38
N GLY A 261 25.83 24.30 2.58
CA GLY A 261 25.99 23.61 3.86
C GLY A 261 24.75 22.76 4.22
N CYS A 262 24.16 22.11 3.23
CA CYS A 262 23.04 21.21 3.43
C CYS A 262 23.52 19.77 3.63
N ALA A 263 23.34 19.23 4.85
CA ALA A 263 23.77 17.89 5.21
C ALA A 263 23.09 16.77 4.35
N VAL A 264 21.88 17.00 3.87
CA VAL A 264 21.17 16.03 2.99
C VAL A 264 21.79 16.03 1.58
N ARG A 265 22.15 17.20 1.05
CA ARG A 265 22.84 17.28 -0.25
C ARG A 265 24.23 16.64 -0.18
N GLU A 266 24.98 16.95 0.86
CA GLU A 266 26.27 16.32 1.12
C GLU A 266 26.16 14.81 1.23
N ALA A 267 25.12 14.29 1.89
CA ALA A 267 24.82 12.86 1.97
C ALA A 267 24.50 12.26 0.60
N ALA A 268 23.73 12.96 -0.24
CA ALA A 268 23.40 12.50 -1.60
C ALA A 268 24.63 12.51 -2.52
N GLU A 269 25.46 13.55 -2.44
CA GLU A 269 26.71 13.68 -3.19
C GLU A 269 27.76 12.66 -2.73
N GLY A 270 27.80 12.36 -1.42
CA GLY A 270 28.68 11.36 -0.81
C GLY A 270 28.20 9.92 -0.88
N GLY A 271 27.03 9.64 -1.51
CA GLY A 271 26.48 8.29 -1.67
C GLY A 271 25.78 7.70 -0.44
N ALA A 272 25.60 8.49 0.64
CA ALA A 272 24.84 8.08 1.82
C ALA A 272 23.31 8.17 1.64
N MET A 273 22.86 8.72 0.54
CA MET A 273 21.47 8.68 0.07
C MET A 273 21.48 8.27 -1.40
N LEU A 274 20.61 7.33 -1.76
CA LEU A 274 20.48 6.88 -3.16
C LEU A 274 20.10 8.05 -4.08
N PRO A 275 20.80 8.24 -5.22
CA PRO A 275 20.49 9.34 -6.15
C PRO A 275 19.04 9.36 -6.62
N ALA A 276 18.44 8.17 -6.86
CA ALA A 276 17.04 8.05 -7.25
C ALA A 276 16.10 8.57 -6.14
N ARG A 277 16.38 8.27 -4.88
CA ARG A 277 15.57 8.73 -3.74
C ARG A 277 15.65 10.24 -3.57
N TYR A 278 16.85 10.81 -3.68
CA TYR A 278 17.01 12.26 -3.63
C TYR A 278 16.29 12.96 -4.80
N LYS A 279 16.39 12.42 -6.02
CA LYS A 279 15.68 12.94 -7.20
C LYS A 279 14.16 12.91 -7.02
N VAL A 280 13.62 11.81 -6.48
CA VAL A 280 12.18 11.70 -6.21
C VAL A 280 11.75 12.68 -5.12
N TYR A 281 12.55 12.85 -4.06
CA TYR A 281 12.30 13.87 -3.03
C TYR A 281 12.17 15.28 -3.66
N GLN A 282 13.14 15.67 -4.49
CA GLN A 282 13.13 16.98 -5.17
C GLN A 282 11.90 17.16 -6.06
N SER A 283 11.55 16.10 -6.82
CA SER A 283 10.36 16.09 -7.69
C SER A 283 9.06 16.25 -6.88
N LEU A 284 8.92 15.49 -5.80
CA LEU A 284 7.75 15.57 -4.92
C LEU A 284 7.63 16.94 -4.27
N LEU A 285 8.72 17.47 -3.73
CA LEU A 285 8.73 18.79 -3.12
C LEU A 285 8.34 19.90 -4.14
N GLY A 286 8.78 19.76 -5.39
CA GLY A 286 8.35 20.65 -6.47
C GLY A 286 6.85 20.57 -6.77
N GLN A 287 6.26 19.39 -6.69
CA GLN A 287 4.81 19.18 -6.87
C GLN A 287 3.96 19.76 -5.74
N LEU A 288 4.51 19.89 -4.53
CA LEU A 288 3.84 20.48 -3.36
C LEU A 288 3.92 22.01 -3.34
N ALA A 289 4.83 22.61 -4.12
CA ALA A 289 5.04 24.06 -4.14
C ALA A 289 4.24 24.79 -5.23
N GLY A 290 3.58 24.07 -6.12
CA GLY A 290 2.69 24.59 -7.18
C GLY A 290 1.23 24.30 -6.89
#